data_30832cce81f9f74bf8654303786da479
#
_entry.id   30832cce81f9f74bf8654303786da479
#
_cell.length_a   1.000
_cell.length_b   1.000
_cell.length_c   1.000
_cell.angle_alpha   90.00
_cell.angle_beta   90.00
_cell.angle_gamma   90.00
#
_symmetry.space_group_name_H-M   'P 1'
#
loop_
_entity.id
_entity.type
_entity.pdbx_description
1 polymer ?
#
loop_
_entity_poly.entity_id
_entity_poly.type
_entity_poly.pdbx_seq_one_letter_code
_entity_poly.pdbx_strand_id
1 'polypeptide(L)'
;ILDTAMGPFSGGTSQPPTESIVAAFKDTEFDTGLDLETLAGLSEHLVRLREKYAGLFDPIAERPDINVFLHQIPGGMLSNLLSQLKEQNQADKYNDVLKEVPRVRQDLGFPPLVTPTSQIVGMQAVLNVLLGERYARIPKEVKEYCLGFYGKTPAPIDPQIKKKIIGKEKPIEGRPADLIKPQLKELKKEAQRMGILKKEEDLITYALYATVAAKFLRGELKEEAVKEMLLLGGRRREGQEPPKTTDAKGSVTFWLKDGALTKYELKV
;
A
#
# COMPACT_ATOMS: atom_id res chain seq x y z
N ILE A 1 5.38 19.44 -3.84
CA ILE A 1 5.15 18.44 -2.75
C ILE A 1 6.09 17.28 -3.02
N LEU A 2 6.81 16.84 -1.99
CA LEU A 2 7.68 15.67 -2.00
C LEU A 2 7.19 14.68 -0.95
N ASP A 3 7.10 13.40 -1.34
CA ASP A 3 6.80 12.31 -0.42
C ASP A 3 8.12 11.77 0.14
N THR A 4 8.21 11.72 1.46
CA THR A 4 9.40 11.30 2.19
C THR A 4 9.04 10.32 3.30
N ALA A 5 10.02 9.61 3.84
CA ALA A 5 9.87 8.76 5.03
C ALA A 5 10.95 9.12 6.05
N MET A 6 10.63 9.01 7.34
CA MET A 6 11.62 9.21 8.40
C MET A 6 12.78 8.23 8.26
N GLY A 7 14.00 8.69 8.53
CA GLY A 7 15.25 7.99 8.28
C GLY A 7 15.24 6.48 8.55
N PRO A 8 14.79 6.01 9.73
CA PRO A 8 14.77 4.59 10.06
C PRO A 8 13.87 3.72 9.17
N PHE A 9 12.88 4.31 8.49
CA PHE A 9 11.95 3.64 7.59
C PHE A 9 12.09 4.09 6.13
N SER A 10 13.13 4.84 5.80
CA SER A 10 13.42 5.36 4.47
C SER A 10 14.31 4.43 3.64
N GLY A 11 14.52 4.80 2.39
CA GLY A 11 15.42 4.09 1.48
C GLY A 11 14.86 2.80 0.90
N GLY A 12 15.66 2.08 0.14
CA GLY A 12 15.26 0.85 -0.52
C GLY A 12 13.96 0.99 -1.31
N THR A 13 12.94 0.21 -0.95
CA THR A 13 11.60 0.24 -1.55
C THR A 13 10.68 1.32 -0.93
N SER A 14 11.16 2.06 0.09
CA SER A 14 10.46 3.19 0.71
C SER A 14 10.80 4.52 0.00
N GLN A 15 10.52 5.64 0.65
CA GLN A 15 10.74 6.98 0.16
C GLN A 15 12.13 7.51 0.59
N PRO A 16 12.61 8.63 0.01
CA PRO A 16 13.82 9.30 0.50
C PRO A 16 13.69 9.72 1.97
N PRO A 17 14.80 9.77 2.72
CA PRO A 17 14.77 10.18 4.13
C PRO A 17 14.38 11.65 4.29
N THR A 18 13.38 11.91 5.12
CA THR A 18 12.85 13.25 5.40
C THR A 18 13.95 14.20 5.86
N GLU A 19 14.76 13.76 6.81
CA GLU A 19 15.83 14.56 7.42
C GLU A 19 16.86 15.01 6.37
N SER A 20 17.21 14.10 5.43
CA SER A 20 18.15 14.42 4.35
C SER A 20 17.58 15.42 3.37
N ILE A 21 16.29 15.31 3.02
CA ILE A 21 15.60 16.24 2.11
C ILE A 21 15.49 17.63 2.77
N VAL A 22 15.10 17.67 4.05
CA VAL A 22 15.02 18.94 4.80
C VAL A 22 16.39 19.61 4.88
N ALA A 23 17.45 18.85 5.19
CA ALA A 23 18.81 19.39 5.25
C ALA A 23 19.32 19.88 3.88
N ALA A 24 18.98 19.15 2.80
CA ALA A 24 19.38 19.52 1.45
C ALA A 24 18.73 20.81 0.94
N PHE A 25 17.50 21.11 1.38
CA PHE A 25 16.77 22.31 0.99
C PHE A 25 16.90 23.47 1.98
N LYS A 26 17.55 23.26 3.12
CA LYS A 26 17.76 24.32 4.11
C LYS A 26 18.47 25.52 3.47
N ASP A 27 18.01 26.72 3.83
CA ASP A 27 18.53 28.00 3.34
C ASP A 27 18.40 28.19 1.79
N THR A 28 17.56 27.42 1.11
CA THR A 28 17.22 27.59 -0.31
C THR A 28 15.80 28.14 -0.48
N GLU A 29 15.39 28.46 -1.70
CA GLU A 29 14.00 28.83 -2.01
C GLU A 29 12.97 27.72 -1.72
N PHE A 30 13.42 26.48 -1.53
CA PHE A 30 12.63 25.31 -1.22
C PHE A 30 12.71 24.90 0.26
N ASP A 31 13.27 25.76 1.11
CA ASP A 31 13.35 25.49 2.55
C ASP A 31 11.97 25.18 3.12
N THR A 32 11.89 24.06 3.80
CA THR A 32 10.64 23.55 4.36
C THR A 32 10.26 24.19 5.69
N GLY A 33 11.20 24.87 6.35
CA GLY A 33 11.04 25.41 7.70
C GLY A 33 10.92 24.33 8.79
N LEU A 34 11.14 23.04 8.48
CA LEU A 34 11.12 21.97 9.47
C LEU A 34 12.40 21.97 10.30
N ASP A 35 12.24 21.78 11.62
CA ASP A 35 13.34 21.74 12.57
C ASP A 35 14.03 20.38 12.59
N LEU A 36 15.33 20.35 12.29
CA LEU A 36 16.12 19.12 12.25
C LEU A 36 16.31 18.47 13.63
N GLU A 37 16.34 19.24 14.72
CA GLU A 37 16.46 18.68 16.06
C GLU A 37 15.19 17.91 16.45
N THR A 38 14.03 18.47 16.13
CA THR A 38 12.74 17.79 16.31
C THR A 38 12.68 16.49 15.47
N LEU A 39 13.11 16.54 14.20
CA LEU A 39 13.16 15.36 13.34
C LEU A 39 14.12 14.30 13.88
N ALA A 40 15.28 14.69 14.43
CA ALA A 40 16.23 13.77 15.06
C ALA A 40 15.61 13.05 16.26
N GLY A 41 14.90 13.77 17.13
CA GLY A 41 14.20 13.16 18.27
C GLY A 41 13.11 12.16 17.85
N LEU A 42 12.36 12.47 16.79
CA LEU A 42 11.40 11.53 16.20
C LEU A 42 12.09 10.31 15.60
N SER A 43 13.22 10.51 14.93
CA SER A 43 14.00 9.43 14.33
C SER A 43 14.52 8.44 15.37
N GLU A 44 15.02 8.92 16.52
CA GLU A 44 15.45 8.06 17.64
C GLU A 44 14.32 7.16 18.15
N HIS A 45 13.10 7.70 18.27
CA HIS A 45 11.95 6.88 18.64
C HIS A 45 11.65 5.81 17.59
N LEU A 46 11.71 6.15 16.30
CA LEU A 46 11.45 5.24 15.20
C LEU A 46 12.52 4.16 15.04
N VAL A 47 13.78 4.42 15.42
CA VAL A 47 14.83 3.38 15.48
C VAL A 47 14.40 2.25 16.42
N ARG A 48 13.93 2.59 17.63
CA ARG A 48 13.44 1.58 18.59
C ARG A 48 12.26 0.79 18.05
N LEU A 49 11.33 1.44 17.34
CA LEU A 49 10.20 0.75 16.69
C LEU A 49 10.68 -0.18 15.58
N ARG A 50 11.63 0.26 14.76
CA ARG A 50 12.21 -0.57 13.71
C ARG A 50 12.90 -1.83 14.28
N GLU A 51 13.67 -1.69 15.35
CA GLU A 51 14.29 -2.82 16.05
C GLU A 51 13.24 -3.80 16.58
N LYS A 52 12.16 -3.28 17.21
CA LYS A 52 11.04 -4.10 17.70
C LYS A 52 10.38 -4.92 16.58
N TYR A 53 10.31 -4.38 15.38
CA TYR A 53 9.66 -5.01 14.22
C TYR A 53 10.64 -5.49 13.15
N ALA A 54 11.92 -5.69 13.51
CA ALA A 54 12.98 -6.07 12.56
C ALA A 54 12.63 -7.31 11.72
N GLY A 55 11.86 -8.27 12.26
CA GLY A 55 11.43 -9.46 11.54
C GLY A 55 10.45 -9.21 10.39
N LEU A 56 9.87 -8.00 10.28
CA LEU A 56 8.98 -7.63 9.19
C LEU A 56 9.71 -7.07 7.96
N PHE A 57 11.00 -6.70 8.12
CA PHE A 57 11.78 -6.10 7.04
C PHE A 57 12.53 -7.17 6.25
N ASP A 58 12.42 -7.08 4.92
CA ASP A 58 13.22 -7.91 4.02
C ASP A 58 14.50 -7.14 3.64
N PRO A 59 15.71 -7.67 3.90
CA PRO A 59 16.96 -7.03 3.53
C PRO A 59 17.09 -6.70 2.04
N ILE A 60 16.37 -7.43 1.17
CA ILE A 60 16.34 -7.14 -0.27
C ILE A 60 15.55 -5.86 -0.53
N ALA A 61 14.44 -5.64 0.19
CA ALA A 61 13.61 -4.45 0.06
C ALA A 61 14.32 -3.18 0.57
N GLU A 62 15.36 -3.31 1.37
CA GLU A 62 16.13 -2.19 1.92
C GLU A 62 17.27 -1.71 1.02
N ARG A 63 17.63 -2.49 0.00
CA ARG A 63 18.73 -2.14 -0.91
C ARG A 63 18.28 -1.10 -1.92
N PRO A 64 19.03 -0.01 -2.12
CA PRO A 64 18.82 0.87 -3.25
C PRO A 64 19.00 0.08 -4.55
N ASP A 65 18.01 0.16 -5.45
CA ASP A 65 18.06 -0.49 -6.74
C ASP A 65 17.87 0.53 -7.87
N ILE A 66 18.94 0.81 -8.61
CA ILE A 66 18.92 1.73 -9.76
C ILE A 66 17.97 1.24 -10.87
N ASN A 67 17.67 -0.06 -10.91
CA ASN A 67 16.77 -0.63 -11.91
C ASN A 67 15.32 -0.12 -11.76
N VAL A 68 14.96 0.46 -10.61
CA VAL A 68 13.68 1.16 -10.42
C VAL A 68 13.47 2.22 -11.50
N PHE A 69 14.53 2.96 -11.88
CA PHE A 69 14.46 3.96 -12.96
C PHE A 69 14.33 3.33 -14.34
N LEU A 70 14.90 2.14 -14.56
CA LEU A 70 14.82 1.43 -15.83
C LEU A 70 13.46 0.76 -16.04
N HIS A 71 12.94 0.11 -15.01
CA HIS A 71 11.65 -0.60 -15.05
C HIS A 71 10.47 0.28 -14.67
N GLN A 72 10.71 1.46 -14.08
CA GLN A 72 9.70 2.40 -13.60
C GLN A 72 8.70 1.76 -12.61
N ILE A 73 9.18 0.78 -11.83
CA ILE A 73 8.36 0.03 -10.89
C ILE A 73 8.61 0.58 -9.48
N PRO A 74 7.56 1.06 -8.78
CA PRO A 74 7.69 1.52 -7.39
C PRO A 74 8.17 0.42 -6.46
N GLY A 75 8.98 0.80 -5.46
CA GLY A 75 9.58 -0.15 -4.52
C GLY A 75 8.59 -1.07 -3.81
N GLY A 76 7.45 -0.57 -3.36
CA GLY A 76 6.40 -1.38 -2.75
C GLY A 76 5.82 -2.44 -3.69
N MET A 77 5.76 -2.17 -4.99
CA MET A 77 5.36 -3.16 -5.99
C MET A 77 6.43 -4.24 -6.17
N LEU A 78 7.71 -3.88 -6.15
CA LEU A 78 8.83 -4.83 -6.27
C LEU A 78 8.79 -5.87 -5.14
N SER A 79 8.60 -5.42 -3.90
CA SER A 79 8.49 -6.29 -2.73
C SER A 79 7.32 -7.27 -2.85
N ASN A 80 6.16 -6.76 -3.29
CA ASN A 80 4.97 -7.59 -3.49
C ASN A 80 5.16 -8.64 -4.59
N LEU A 81 5.74 -8.26 -5.73
CA LEU A 81 6.03 -9.18 -6.82
C LEU A 81 6.99 -10.29 -6.39
N LEU A 82 8.06 -9.93 -5.70
CA LEU A 82 9.03 -10.90 -5.20
C LEU A 82 8.39 -11.88 -4.20
N SER A 83 7.55 -11.37 -3.29
CA SER A 83 6.83 -12.20 -2.33
C SER A 83 5.88 -13.17 -3.03
N GLN A 84 5.08 -12.71 -3.99
CA GLN A 84 4.18 -13.56 -4.76
C GLN A 84 4.92 -14.67 -5.53
N LEU A 85 6.05 -14.35 -6.16
CA LEU A 85 6.86 -15.33 -6.88
C LEU A 85 7.51 -16.36 -5.93
N LYS A 86 7.99 -15.92 -4.77
CA LYS A 86 8.50 -16.83 -3.72
C LYS A 86 7.43 -17.79 -3.22
N GLU A 87 6.19 -17.32 -3.08
CA GLU A 87 5.04 -18.15 -2.70
C GLU A 87 4.74 -19.28 -3.68
N GLN A 88 5.01 -19.01 -4.95
CA GLN A 88 4.79 -19.97 -6.03
C GLN A 88 6.05 -20.76 -6.38
N ASN A 89 7.14 -20.64 -5.59
CA ASN A 89 8.45 -21.23 -5.86
C ASN A 89 9.02 -20.86 -7.25
N GLN A 90 8.75 -19.62 -7.71
CA GLN A 90 9.14 -19.10 -9.02
C GLN A 90 9.98 -17.81 -8.88
N ALA A 91 10.78 -17.69 -7.84
CA ALA A 91 11.61 -16.51 -7.60
C ALA A 91 12.65 -16.27 -8.70
N ASP A 92 13.05 -17.31 -9.42
CA ASP A 92 13.94 -17.28 -10.60
C ASP A 92 13.34 -16.45 -11.75
N LYS A 93 12.02 -16.37 -11.85
CA LYS A 93 11.29 -15.58 -12.87
C LYS A 93 11.20 -14.08 -12.58
N TYR A 94 11.74 -13.63 -11.44
CA TYR A 94 11.60 -12.24 -11.01
C TYR A 94 12.08 -11.23 -12.07
N ASN A 95 13.26 -11.44 -12.66
CA ASN A 95 13.80 -10.55 -13.69
C ASN A 95 12.95 -10.52 -14.97
N ASP A 96 12.34 -11.63 -15.35
CA ASP A 96 11.46 -11.68 -16.52
C ASP A 96 10.16 -10.92 -16.26
N VAL A 97 9.61 -11.03 -15.04
CA VAL A 97 8.45 -10.23 -14.62
C VAL A 97 8.77 -8.74 -14.63
N LEU A 98 9.95 -8.32 -14.14
CA LEU A 98 10.36 -6.92 -14.18
C LEU A 98 10.41 -6.35 -15.61
N LYS A 99 10.84 -7.14 -16.59
CA LYS A 99 10.83 -6.76 -18.00
C LYS A 99 9.43 -6.72 -18.61
N GLU A 100 8.53 -7.58 -18.12
CA GLU A 100 7.16 -7.66 -18.63
C GLU A 100 6.24 -6.56 -18.09
N VAL A 101 6.50 -6.05 -16.87
CA VAL A 101 5.68 -4.98 -16.25
C VAL A 101 5.57 -3.72 -17.14
N PRO A 102 6.65 -3.13 -17.68
CA PRO A 102 6.56 -1.99 -18.59
C PRO A 102 5.74 -2.28 -19.85
N ARG A 103 5.82 -3.49 -20.38
CA ARG A 103 5.07 -3.93 -21.58
C ARG A 103 3.59 -4.00 -21.30
N VAL A 104 3.20 -4.63 -20.19
CA VAL A 104 1.80 -4.68 -19.75
C VAL A 104 1.27 -3.28 -19.45
N ARG A 105 2.08 -2.43 -18.81
CA ARG A 105 1.72 -1.03 -18.56
C ARG A 105 1.44 -0.27 -19.86
N GLN A 106 2.27 -0.44 -20.88
CA GLN A 106 2.06 0.15 -22.20
C GLN A 106 0.77 -0.36 -22.84
N ASP A 107 0.56 -1.67 -22.88
CA ASP A 107 -0.64 -2.29 -23.43
C ASP A 107 -1.93 -1.75 -22.80
N LEU A 108 -1.90 -1.48 -21.50
CA LEU A 108 -3.06 -0.98 -20.72
C LEU A 108 -3.21 0.55 -20.74
N GLY A 109 -2.47 1.27 -21.60
CA GLY A 109 -2.58 2.72 -21.75
C GLY A 109 -1.89 3.50 -20.64
N PHE A 110 -0.74 3.01 -20.17
CA PHE A 110 0.16 3.66 -19.20
C PHE A 110 -0.49 4.02 -17.85
N PRO A 111 -1.21 3.10 -17.19
CA PRO A 111 -1.70 3.38 -15.84
C PRO A 111 -0.57 3.82 -14.91
N PRO A 112 -0.83 4.74 -13.97
CA PRO A 112 0.12 5.02 -12.90
C PRO A 112 0.32 3.77 -12.06
N LEU A 113 1.58 3.46 -11.70
CA LEU A 113 1.89 2.28 -10.90
C LEU A 113 1.71 2.56 -9.39
N VAL A 114 0.51 2.95 -9.02
CA VAL A 114 0.04 3.13 -7.64
C VAL A 114 -1.11 2.16 -7.36
N THR A 115 -1.43 1.90 -6.11
CA THR A 115 -2.58 1.07 -5.74
C THR A 115 -3.89 1.69 -6.24
N PRO A 116 -4.80 0.95 -6.90
CA PRO A 116 -4.74 -0.49 -7.18
C PRO A 116 -4.10 -0.86 -8.54
N THR A 117 -3.82 0.10 -9.41
CA THR A 117 -3.38 -0.16 -10.79
C THR A 117 -2.01 -0.85 -10.87
N SER A 118 -1.12 -0.61 -9.90
CA SER A 118 0.14 -1.35 -9.78
C SER A 118 -0.07 -2.86 -9.59
N GLN A 119 -1.08 -3.24 -8.81
CA GLN A 119 -1.44 -4.64 -8.59
C GLN A 119 -2.04 -5.26 -9.87
N ILE A 120 -2.89 -4.52 -10.59
CA ILE A 120 -3.49 -4.95 -11.86
C ILE A 120 -2.39 -5.26 -12.89
N VAL A 121 -1.47 -4.32 -13.10
CA VAL A 121 -0.33 -4.48 -14.02
C VAL A 121 0.59 -5.61 -13.58
N GLY A 122 0.95 -5.64 -12.30
CA GLY A 122 1.87 -6.64 -11.75
C GLY A 122 1.33 -8.07 -11.85
N MET A 123 0.07 -8.27 -11.48
CA MET A 123 -0.57 -9.58 -11.56
C MET A 123 -0.63 -10.09 -13.01
N GLN A 124 -0.98 -9.22 -13.96
CA GLN A 124 -0.99 -9.62 -15.37
C GLN A 124 0.42 -9.93 -15.87
N ALA A 125 1.44 -9.17 -15.49
CA ALA A 125 2.82 -9.45 -15.86
C ALA A 125 3.31 -10.79 -15.31
N VAL A 126 3.02 -11.09 -14.05
CA VAL A 126 3.32 -12.39 -13.43
C VAL A 126 2.67 -13.54 -14.22
N LEU A 127 1.37 -13.43 -14.52
CA LEU A 127 0.65 -14.47 -15.27
C LEU A 127 1.21 -14.65 -16.69
N ASN A 128 1.56 -13.58 -17.39
CA ASN A 128 2.17 -13.65 -18.71
C ASN A 128 3.47 -14.44 -18.70
N VAL A 129 4.32 -14.22 -17.69
CA VAL A 129 5.61 -14.90 -17.56
C VAL A 129 5.45 -16.36 -17.11
N LEU A 130 4.60 -16.61 -16.13
CA LEU A 130 4.41 -17.96 -15.59
C LEU A 130 3.75 -18.91 -16.58
N LEU A 131 2.81 -18.42 -17.39
CA LEU A 131 2.13 -19.22 -18.40
C LEU A 131 2.87 -19.28 -19.73
N GLY A 132 3.92 -18.47 -19.92
CA GLY A 132 4.69 -18.41 -21.16
C GLY A 132 3.94 -17.79 -22.35
N GLU A 133 2.68 -17.39 -22.17
CA GLU A 133 1.86 -16.74 -23.18
C GLU A 133 1.19 -15.48 -22.61
N ARG A 134 1.33 -14.35 -23.31
CA ARG A 134 0.77 -13.06 -22.91
C ARG A 134 -0.75 -13.07 -22.99
N TYR A 135 -1.40 -12.70 -21.90
CA TYR A 135 -2.88 -12.65 -21.79
C TYR A 135 -3.58 -13.99 -22.09
N ALA A 136 -2.90 -15.13 -21.83
CA ALA A 136 -3.54 -16.46 -21.82
C ALA A 136 -4.57 -16.55 -20.68
N ARG A 137 -4.25 -15.94 -19.55
CA ARG A 137 -5.17 -15.79 -18.40
C ARG A 137 -5.28 -14.32 -18.03
N ILE A 138 -6.52 -13.86 -17.85
CA ILE A 138 -6.85 -12.47 -17.59
C ILE A 138 -7.58 -12.40 -16.26
N PRO A 139 -7.00 -11.75 -15.22
CA PRO A 139 -7.68 -11.48 -13.96
C PRO A 139 -8.93 -10.60 -14.18
N LYS A 140 -9.87 -10.75 -13.25
CA LYS A 140 -11.11 -9.96 -13.25
C LYS A 140 -10.81 -8.46 -13.23
N GLU A 141 -9.84 -8.04 -12.42
CA GLU A 141 -9.43 -6.65 -12.23
C GLU A 141 -8.86 -6.04 -13.52
N VAL A 142 -8.11 -6.81 -14.30
CA VAL A 142 -7.59 -6.38 -15.62
C VAL A 142 -8.74 -6.17 -16.59
N LYS A 143 -9.73 -7.07 -16.58
CA LYS A 143 -10.93 -6.94 -17.41
C LYS A 143 -11.76 -5.71 -17.00
N GLU A 144 -12.01 -5.53 -15.70
CA GLU A 144 -12.73 -4.38 -15.17
C GLU A 144 -12.00 -3.06 -15.47
N TYR A 145 -10.66 -3.06 -15.42
CA TYR A 145 -9.88 -1.90 -15.84
C TYR A 145 -10.14 -1.54 -17.31
N CYS A 146 -10.08 -2.52 -18.21
CA CYS A 146 -10.35 -2.30 -19.63
C CYS A 146 -11.81 -1.91 -19.93
N LEU A 147 -12.74 -2.29 -19.06
CA LEU A 147 -14.13 -1.88 -19.10
C LEU A 147 -14.37 -0.48 -18.54
N GLY A 148 -13.36 0.17 -17.94
CA GLY A 148 -13.44 1.54 -17.43
C GLY A 148 -13.86 1.67 -15.96
N PHE A 149 -13.99 0.57 -15.20
CA PHE A 149 -14.36 0.62 -13.77
C PHE A 149 -13.31 1.28 -12.87
N TYR A 150 -12.10 1.51 -13.37
CA TYR A 150 -11.03 2.25 -12.67
C TYR A 150 -10.86 3.67 -13.20
N GLY A 151 -11.79 4.14 -14.02
CA GLY A 151 -11.78 5.47 -14.59
C GLY A 151 -11.10 5.53 -15.97
N LYS A 152 -10.78 6.75 -16.41
CA LYS A 152 -10.22 7.01 -17.74
C LYS A 152 -8.71 6.71 -17.74
N THR A 153 -8.24 5.98 -18.75
CA THR A 153 -6.81 5.66 -18.91
C THR A 153 -6.01 6.87 -19.40
N PRO A 154 -4.75 7.04 -18.99
CA PRO A 154 -3.88 8.14 -19.44
C PRO A 154 -3.66 8.18 -20.95
N ALA A 155 -3.52 7.01 -21.57
CA ALA A 155 -3.43 6.83 -23.02
C ALA A 155 -4.38 5.73 -23.47
N PRO A 156 -4.67 5.61 -24.77
CA PRO A 156 -5.50 4.52 -25.29
C PRO A 156 -4.89 3.15 -24.94
N ILE A 157 -5.75 2.22 -24.49
CA ILE A 157 -5.40 0.82 -24.36
C ILE A 157 -5.16 0.24 -25.76
N ASP A 158 -4.12 -0.61 -25.91
CA ASP A 158 -3.87 -1.28 -27.18
C ASP A 158 -5.14 -1.97 -27.70
N PRO A 159 -5.59 -1.67 -28.94
CA PRO A 159 -6.87 -2.17 -29.46
C PRO A 159 -6.93 -3.70 -29.56
N GLN A 160 -5.80 -4.37 -29.87
CA GLN A 160 -5.77 -5.83 -30.00
C GLN A 160 -5.85 -6.47 -28.60
N ILE A 161 -5.11 -5.93 -27.66
CA ILE A 161 -5.12 -6.38 -26.26
C ILE A 161 -6.50 -6.11 -25.65
N LYS A 162 -7.05 -4.92 -25.83
CA LYS A 162 -8.42 -4.60 -25.38
C LYS A 162 -9.43 -5.60 -25.91
N LYS A 163 -9.40 -5.90 -27.22
CA LYS A 163 -10.28 -6.89 -27.85
C LYS A 163 -10.08 -8.30 -27.25
N LYS A 164 -8.82 -8.70 -26.97
CA LYS A 164 -8.51 -9.99 -26.32
C LYS A 164 -9.09 -10.05 -24.91
N ILE A 165 -9.05 -8.94 -24.14
CA ILE A 165 -9.48 -8.88 -22.75
C ILE A 165 -11.01 -8.82 -22.61
N ILE A 166 -11.68 -7.89 -23.30
CA ILE A 166 -13.11 -7.64 -23.09
C ILE A 166 -14.01 -8.24 -24.19
N GLY A 167 -13.42 -8.72 -25.29
CA GLY A 167 -14.16 -9.34 -26.38
C GLY A 167 -15.18 -8.38 -27.02
N LYS A 168 -16.46 -8.72 -26.91
CA LYS A 168 -17.60 -7.91 -27.41
C LYS A 168 -18.22 -7.00 -26.36
N GLU A 169 -17.74 -7.05 -25.12
CA GLU A 169 -18.27 -6.20 -24.04
C GLU A 169 -17.93 -4.73 -24.29
N LYS A 170 -18.86 -3.86 -23.93
CA LYS A 170 -18.68 -2.41 -24.09
C LYS A 170 -18.17 -1.81 -22.77
N PRO A 171 -17.17 -0.92 -22.84
CA PRO A 171 -16.79 -0.14 -21.66
C PRO A 171 -17.98 0.67 -21.13
N ILE A 172 -17.94 0.93 -19.81
CA ILE A 172 -18.91 1.81 -19.17
C ILE A 172 -18.76 3.24 -19.70
N GLU A 173 -19.88 3.95 -19.77
CA GLU A 173 -19.91 5.39 -20.05
C GLU A 173 -20.09 6.15 -18.73
N GLY A 174 -19.31 7.23 -18.53
CA GLY A 174 -19.39 8.04 -17.33
C GLY A 174 -18.47 7.59 -16.20
N ARG A 175 -18.76 8.03 -14.97
CA ARG A 175 -17.96 7.70 -13.79
C ARG A 175 -18.39 6.36 -13.20
N PRO A 176 -17.45 5.48 -12.81
CA PRO A 176 -17.80 4.23 -12.13
C PRO A 176 -18.66 4.44 -10.87
N ALA A 177 -18.41 5.53 -10.14
CA ALA A 177 -19.18 5.84 -8.94
C ALA A 177 -20.66 6.10 -9.18
N ASP A 178 -21.04 6.55 -10.40
CA ASP A 178 -22.43 6.81 -10.75
C ASP A 178 -23.25 5.51 -10.89
N LEU A 179 -22.57 4.36 -11.03
CA LEU A 179 -23.19 3.04 -11.05
C LEU A 179 -23.47 2.47 -9.67
N ILE A 180 -22.93 3.10 -8.62
CA ILE A 180 -23.06 2.64 -7.23
C ILE A 180 -24.26 3.34 -6.58
N LYS A 181 -25.21 2.56 -6.10
CA LYS A 181 -26.34 3.12 -5.33
C LYS A 181 -25.83 3.65 -3.97
N PRO A 182 -26.39 4.78 -3.48
CA PRO A 182 -26.06 5.28 -2.15
C PRO A 182 -26.36 4.23 -1.05
N GLN A 183 -25.36 3.85 -0.28
CA GLN A 183 -25.47 2.75 0.69
C GLN A 183 -25.50 3.21 2.16
N LEU A 184 -25.10 4.46 2.47
CA LEU A 184 -24.94 4.92 3.86
C LEU A 184 -26.19 4.77 4.72
N LYS A 185 -27.40 4.95 4.18
CA LYS A 185 -28.64 4.80 4.92
C LYS A 185 -28.88 3.34 5.36
N GLU A 186 -28.55 2.40 4.50
CA GLU A 186 -28.71 0.97 4.78
C GLU A 186 -27.65 0.50 5.76
N LEU A 187 -26.39 0.87 5.53
CA LEU A 187 -25.28 0.59 6.45
C LEU A 187 -25.48 1.18 7.83
N LYS A 188 -26.08 2.38 7.93
CA LYS A 188 -26.45 2.97 9.23
C LYS A 188 -27.46 2.12 9.99
N LYS A 189 -28.52 1.65 9.32
CA LYS A 189 -29.53 0.76 9.93
C LYS A 189 -28.91 -0.56 10.40
N GLU A 190 -28.02 -1.12 9.59
CA GLU A 190 -27.33 -2.37 9.90
C GLU A 190 -26.40 -2.20 11.11
N ALA A 191 -25.55 -1.18 11.11
CA ALA A 191 -24.64 -0.89 12.20
C ALA A 191 -25.36 -0.53 13.50
N GLN A 192 -26.54 0.14 13.42
CA GLN A 192 -27.42 0.37 14.57
C GLN A 192 -27.98 -0.93 15.14
N ARG A 193 -28.44 -1.87 14.27
CA ARG A 193 -28.92 -3.20 14.74
C ARG A 193 -27.82 -4.00 15.43
N MET A 194 -26.57 -3.83 14.99
CA MET A 194 -25.40 -4.45 15.60
C MET A 194 -24.97 -3.78 16.92
N GLY A 195 -25.50 -2.59 17.26
CA GLY A 195 -25.12 -1.82 18.44
C GLY A 195 -23.71 -1.28 18.42
N ILE A 196 -23.11 -1.07 17.23
CA ILE A 196 -21.72 -0.69 17.07
C ILE A 196 -21.52 0.82 16.84
N LEU A 197 -22.57 1.60 16.64
CA LEU A 197 -22.49 3.05 16.47
C LEU A 197 -22.54 3.75 17.83
N LYS A 198 -21.40 4.30 18.27
CA LYS A 198 -21.27 5.13 19.47
C LYS A 198 -21.12 6.60 19.12
N LYS A 199 -20.54 6.90 17.96
CA LYS A 199 -20.29 8.23 17.40
C LYS A 199 -20.48 8.21 15.89
N GLU A 200 -20.50 9.37 15.25
CA GLU A 200 -20.80 9.50 13.83
C GLU A 200 -19.74 8.85 12.93
N GLU A 201 -18.47 8.94 13.33
CA GLU A 201 -17.35 8.36 12.59
C GLU A 201 -17.39 6.82 12.56
N ASP A 202 -18.06 6.20 13.50
CA ASP A 202 -18.20 4.72 13.53
C ASP A 202 -18.94 4.22 12.29
N LEU A 203 -19.90 5.01 11.76
CA LEU A 203 -20.60 4.69 10.53
C LEU A 203 -19.64 4.69 9.34
N ILE A 204 -18.73 5.67 9.25
CA ILE A 204 -17.74 5.77 8.18
C ILE A 204 -16.77 4.60 8.29
N THR A 205 -16.28 4.32 9.49
CA THR A 205 -15.41 3.16 9.78
C THR A 205 -16.07 1.86 9.33
N TYR A 206 -17.36 1.67 9.66
CA TYR A 206 -18.10 0.50 9.24
C TYR A 206 -18.33 0.45 7.73
N ALA A 207 -18.64 1.59 7.09
CA ALA A 207 -18.86 1.66 5.65
C ALA A 207 -17.60 1.31 4.83
N LEU A 208 -16.43 1.69 5.33
CA LEU A 208 -15.15 1.43 4.65
C LEU A 208 -14.63 0.01 4.89
N TYR A 209 -14.86 -0.57 6.07
CA TYR A 209 -14.22 -1.81 6.49
C TYR A 209 -15.19 -2.76 7.22
N ALA A 210 -16.39 -2.98 6.70
CA ALA A 210 -17.51 -3.64 7.39
C ALA A 210 -17.11 -4.90 8.21
N THR A 211 -16.34 -5.81 7.62
CA THR A 211 -15.95 -7.07 8.25
C THR A 211 -15.05 -6.89 9.49
N VAL A 212 -14.06 -6.00 9.37
CA VAL A 212 -13.08 -5.74 10.44
C VAL A 212 -13.62 -4.74 11.43
N ALA A 213 -14.29 -3.68 10.94
CA ALA A 213 -14.84 -2.61 11.76
C ALA A 213 -15.87 -3.11 12.78
N ALA A 214 -16.71 -4.08 12.42
CA ALA A 214 -17.68 -4.65 13.36
C ALA A 214 -17.00 -5.23 14.61
N LYS A 215 -15.90 -5.97 14.43
CA LYS A 215 -15.11 -6.54 15.54
C LYS A 215 -14.37 -5.45 16.31
N PHE A 216 -13.77 -4.50 15.60
CA PHE A 216 -13.05 -3.37 16.19
C PHE A 216 -13.97 -2.51 17.07
N LEU A 217 -15.12 -2.10 16.55
CA LEU A 217 -16.09 -1.25 17.28
C LEU A 217 -16.73 -1.93 18.48
N ARG A 218 -16.80 -3.27 18.49
CA ARG A 218 -17.19 -4.06 19.66
C ARG A 218 -16.07 -4.25 20.68
N GLY A 219 -14.82 -3.89 20.34
CA GLY A 219 -13.67 -4.14 21.20
C GLY A 219 -13.21 -5.61 21.21
N GLU A 220 -13.59 -6.38 20.21
CA GLU A 220 -13.25 -7.81 20.09
C GLU A 220 -11.84 -8.02 19.48
N LEU A 221 -11.26 -7.00 18.85
CA LEU A 221 -9.88 -7.05 18.33
C LEU A 221 -8.91 -6.79 19.48
N LYS A 222 -8.33 -7.86 20.00
CA LYS A 222 -7.24 -7.78 20.96
C LYS A 222 -5.96 -7.31 20.27
N GLU A 223 -5.08 -6.63 20.99
CA GLU A 223 -3.78 -6.14 20.49
C GLU A 223 -2.93 -7.28 19.89
N GLU A 224 -3.08 -8.49 20.41
CA GLU A 224 -2.46 -9.71 19.88
C GLU A 224 -2.96 -10.09 18.48
N ALA A 225 -4.25 -9.91 18.19
CA ALA A 225 -4.81 -10.18 16.86
C ALA A 225 -4.33 -9.17 15.81
N VAL A 226 -4.07 -7.92 16.20
CA VAL A 226 -3.46 -6.91 15.33
C VAL A 226 -2.00 -7.25 15.06
N LYS A 227 -1.26 -7.70 16.08
CA LYS A 227 0.12 -8.21 15.93
C LYS A 227 0.16 -9.44 15.02
N GLU A 228 -0.79 -10.39 15.15
CA GLU A 228 -0.89 -11.53 14.25
C GLU A 228 -1.26 -11.14 12.81
N MET A 229 -2.18 -10.19 12.60
CA MET A 229 -2.49 -9.68 11.26
C MET A 229 -1.30 -8.99 10.60
N LEU A 230 -0.54 -8.18 11.35
CA LEU A 230 0.70 -7.56 10.88
C LEU A 230 1.79 -8.60 10.59
N LEU A 231 1.85 -9.68 11.39
CA LEU A 231 2.80 -10.78 11.22
C LEU A 231 2.39 -11.76 10.10
N LEU A 232 1.08 -11.91 9.83
CA LEU A 232 0.58 -12.73 8.71
C LEU A 232 0.73 -12.01 7.37
N GLY A 233 0.75 -10.66 7.36
CA GLY A 233 1.13 -9.86 6.19
C GLY A 233 2.65 -9.86 5.93
N GLY A 234 3.46 -10.16 6.96
CA GLY A 234 4.91 -10.33 6.89
C GLY A 234 5.27 -11.73 7.42
N ARG A 235 5.68 -12.63 6.54
CA ARG A 235 5.92 -14.05 6.87
C ARG A 235 6.94 -14.25 7.99
N ARG A 236 6.60 -15.11 8.97
CA ARG A 236 7.57 -15.78 9.83
C ARG A 236 8.60 -16.53 8.97
N ARG A 237 9.88 -16.24 9.15
CA ARG A 237 10.95 -17.20 8.80
C ARG A 237 10.85 -18.36 9.78
N GLU A 238 10.72 -19.60 9.28
CA GLU A 238 10.85 -20.80 10.10
C GLU A 238 12.16 -20.74 10.89
N GLY A 239 12.06 -20.84 12.22
CA GLY A 239 13.21 -20.88 13.13
C GLY A 239 13.49 -19.64 13.99
N GLN A 240 12.67 -18.57 13.92
CA GLN A 240 12.80 -17.44 14.85
C GLN A 240 11.81 -17.54 16.02
N GLU A 241 12.35 -17.61 17.24
CA GLU A 241 11.54 -17.44 18.45
C GLU A 241 10.93 -16.03 18.48
N PRO A 242 9.68 -15.88 18.95
CA PRO A 242 9.06 -14.57 19.11
C PRO A 242 9.88 -13.72 20.10
N PRO A 243 10.08 -12.42 19.85
CA PRO A 243 10.74 -11.56 20.82
C PRO A 243 9.95 -11.60 22.12
N LYS A 244 10.65 -11.87 23.23
CA LYS A 244 10.07 -11.81 24.59
C LYS A 244 9.54 -10.40 24.81
N THR A 245 8.22 -10.26 24.88
CA THR A 245 7.55 -9.00 25.17
C THR A 245 7.77 -8.66 26.63
N THR A 246 8.57 -7.64 26.87
CA THR A 246 8.50 -6.91 28.14
C THR A 246 7.33 -5.95 28.06
N ASP A 247 6.42 -6.02 29.04
CA ASP A 247 5.25 -5.16 29.16
C ASP A 247 5.66 -3.69 29.29
N ALA A 248 5.58 -2.96 28.19
CA ALA A 248 5.65 -1.51 28.21
C ALA A 248 4.27 -0.97 27.85
N LYS A 249 3.52 -0.53 28.85
CA LYS A 249 2.32 0.29 28.67
C LYS A 249 2.76 1.67 28.19
N GLY A 250 2.67 1.94 26.90
CA GLY A 250 2.89 3.26 26.34
C GLY A 250 1.86 3.57 25.28
N SER A 251 1.09 4.63 25.46
CA SER A 251 0.24 5.18 24.42
C SER A 251 0.85 6.45 23.86
N VAL A 252 0.96 6.53 22.52
CA VAL A 252 1.36 7.76 21.83
C VAL A 252 0.10 8.36 21.22
N THR A 253 -0.27 9.57 21.67
CA THR A 253 -1.42 10.29 21.12
C THR A 253 -0.94 11.54 20.40
N PHE A 254 -1.31 11.67 19.13
CA PHE A 254 -1.02 12.85 18.33
C PHE A 254 -2.28 13.72 18.21
N TRP A 255 -2.13 15.03 18.42
CA TRP A 255 -3.19 16.00 18.23
C TRP A 255 -2.78 17.02 17.17
N LEU A 256 -3.64 17.21 16.16
CA LEU A 256 -3.50 18.28 15.18
C LEU A 256 -4.48 19.38 15.54
N LYS A 257 -4.00 20.59 15.73
CA LYS A 257 -4.81 21.79 15.84
C LYS A 257 -4.39 22.76 14.75
N ASP A 258 -5.35 23.15 13.92
CA ASP A 258 -5.16 24.12 12.81
C ASP A 258 -4.05 23.70 11.80
N GLY A 259 -3.89 22.39 11.57
CA GLY A 259 -2.90 21.86 10.63
C GLY A 259 -1.45 21.84 11.15
N ALA A 260 -1.21 22.25 12.39
CA ALA A 260 0.09 22.19 13.04
C ALA A 260 0.10 21.20 14.21
N LEU A 261 1.21 20.51 14.38
CA LEU A 261 1.43 19.58 15.51
C LEU A 261 1.64 20.43 16.79
N THR A 262 0.63 20.50 17.67
CA THR A 262 0.67 21.41 18.83
C THR A 262 1.04 20.75 20.14
N LYS A 263 0.89 19.44 20.29
CA LYS A 263 1.28 18.73 21.51
C LYS A 263 1.43 17.22 21.29
N TYR A 264 2.47 16.64 21.86
CA TYR A 264 2.60 15.17 21.99
C TYR A 264 2.84 14.85 23.46
N GLU A 265 2.14 13.87 23.96
CA GLU A 265 2.31 13.33 25.31
C GLU A 265 2.77 11.88 25.18
N LEU A 266 4.00 11.62 25.60
CA LEU A 266 4.56 10.28 25.75
C LEU A 266 4.28 9.83 27.18
N LYS A 267 3.36 8.89 27.38
CA LYS A 267 3.27 8.15 28.64
C LYS A 267 4.02 6.83 28.43
N VAL A 268 5.15 6.70 29.12
CA VAL A 268 5.93 5.46 29.24
C VAL A 268 5.37 4.63 30.37
#